data_ce008c5112bccb6cad610f9f5661f437
#
_entry.id   ce008c5112bccb6cad610f9f5661f437
#
_cell.length_a   1.000
_cell.length_b   1.000
_cell.length_c   1.000
_cell.angle_alpha   90.00
_cell.angle_beta   90.00
_cell.angle_gamma   90.00
#
_symmetry.space_group_name_H-M   'P 1'
#
loop_
_entity.id
_entity.type
_entity.pdbx_description
1 polymer ?
#
loop_
_entity_poly.entity_id
_entity_poly.type
_entity_poly.pdbx_seq_one_letter_code
_entity_poly.pdbx_strand_id
1 'polypeptide(L)' 'MILIEMRRSSGALVVSLDNDQVWVENQPSEYFPLKVGDTVRIRSAALGSYMMFAPSKRATRVTRIR' A
#
# COMPACT_ATOMS: atom_id res chain seq x y z
N MET A 1 -0.76 0.88 -10.78
CA MET A 1 0.21 -0.19 -10.49
C MET A 1 -0.54 -1.43 -10.00
N ILE A 2 -0.03 -2.59 -10.33
CA ILE A 2 -0.69 -3.85 -9.98
C ILE A 2 -0.02 -4.44 -8.76
N LEU A 3 -0.82 -4.86 -7.80
CA LEU A 3 -0.35 -5.51 -6.58
C LEU A 3 0.02 -6.96 -6.91
N ILE A 4 1.29 -7.30 -6.76
CA ILE A 4 1.75 -8.65 -7.10
C ILE A 4 1.97 -9.53 -5.88
N GLU A 5 2.18 -8.93 -4.71
CA GLU A 5 2.35 -9.70 -3.48
C GLU A 5 1.98 -8.81 -2.29
N MET A 6 1.38 -9.40 -1.28
CA MET A 6 1.17 -8.68 -0.03
C MET A 6 1.30 -9.63 1.15
N ARG A 7 1.74 -9.08 2.27
CA ARG A 7 1.90 -9.83 3.51
C ARG A 7 1.79 -8.88 4.68
N ARG A 8 1.62 -9.44 5.87
CA ARG A 8 1.63 -8.65 7.09
C ARG A 8 2.92 -8.91 7.86
N SER A 9 3.48 -7.84 8.38
CA SER A 9 4.69 -7.90 9.19
C SER A 9 4.45 -7.04 10.42
N SER A 10 4.40 -7.66 11.59
CA SER A 10 4.11 -6.97 12.86
C SER A 10 2.82 -6.15 12.78
N GLY A 11 1.82 -6.67 12.09
CA GLY A 11 0.53 -6.00 11.93
C GLY A 11 0.46 -5.01 10.78
N ALA A 12 1.58 -4.60 10.23
CA ALA A 12 1.59 -3.67 9.10
C ALA A 12 1.49 -4.42 7.77
N LEU A 13 0.73 -3.86 6.86
CA LEU A 13 0.58 -4.43 5.52
C LEU A 13 1.77 -4.03 4.66
N VAL A 14 2.44 -5.01 4.08
CA VAL A 14 3.56 -4.81 3.16
C VAL A 14 3.12 -5.25 1.78
N VAL A 15 3.25 -4.38 0.80
CA VAL A 15 2.80 -4.65 -0.57
C VAL A 15 3.95 -4.52 -1.55
N SER A 16 4.01 -5.44 -2.50
CA SER A 16 4.95 -5.39 -3.62
C SER A 16 4.17 -5.11 -4.88
N LEU A 17 4.65 -4.16 -5.67
CA LEU A 17 3.97 -3.71 -6.87
C LEU A 17 4.73 -4.14 -8.13
N ASP A 18 4.05 -4.11 -9.25
CA ASP A 18 4.61 -4.56 -10.53
C ASP A 18 5.74 -3.69 -11.07
N ASN A 19 6.01 -2.57 -10.43
CA ASN A 19 7.14 -1.70 -10.78
C ASN A 19 8.36 -1.95 -9.87
N ASP A 20 8.39 -3.09 -9.19
CA ASP A 20 9.47 -3.49 -8.27
C ASP A 20 9.56 -2.65 -7.00
N GLN A 21 8.59 -1.81 -6.75
CA GLN A 21 8.55 -1.06 -5.50
C GLN A 21 7.86 -1.84 -4.40
N VAL A 22 8.32 -1.66 -3.18
CA VAL A 22 7.73 -2.26 -1.99
C VAL A 22 7.34 -1.15 -1.03
N TRP A 23 6.11 -1.19 -0.55
CA TRP A 23 5.55 -0.18 0.33
C TRP A 23 5.02 -0.82 1.59
N VAL A 24 5.08 -0.10 2.71
CA VAL A 24 4.57 -0.57 3.98
C VAL A 24 3.55 0.43 4.53
N GLU A 25 2.48 -0.08 5.09
CA GLU A 25 1.46 0.72 5.75
C GLU A 25 2.04 1.36 7.00
N ASN A 26 1.93 2.69 7.12
CA ASN A 26 2.51 3.40 8.27
C ASN A 26 1.79 3.11 9.57
N GLN A 27 0.46 2.97 9.51
CA GLN A 27 -0.34 2.69 10.68
C GLN A 27 -1.10 1.40 10.44
N PRO A 28 -0.80 0.34 11.18
CA PRO A 28 -1.52 -0.91 11.02
C PRO A 28 -3.00 -0.69 11.21
N SER A 29 -3.78 -1.14 10.24
CA SER A 29 -5.23 -1.08 10.32
C SER A 29 -5.77 -2.47 10.45
N GLU A 30 -6.95 -2.60 11.05
CA GLU A 30 -7.57 -3.91 11.24
C GLU A 30 -7.88 -4.56 9.91
N TYR A 31 -8.24 -3.75 8.93
CA TYR A 31 -8.63 -4.28 7.63
C TYR A 31 -8.46 -3.22 6.56
N PHE A 32 -7.76 -3.58 5.50
CA PHE A 32 -7.67 -2.77 4.30
C PHE A 32 -8.01 -3.67 3.12
N PRO A 33 -9.11 -3.40 2.40
CA PRO A 33 -9.62 -4.33 1.38
C PRO A 33 -8.76 -4.32 0.12
N LEU A 34 -7.81 -5.26 0.06
CA LEU A 34 -6.85 -5.34 -1.02
C LEU A 34 -6.50 -6.80 -1.25
N LYS A 35 -6.29 -7.16 -2.51
CA LYS A 35 -5.86 -8.52 -2.86
C LYS A 35 -4.90 -8.48 -4.03
N VAL A 36 -4.12 -9.54 -4.18
CA VAL A 36 -3.20 -9.67 -5.29
C VAL A 36 -3.96 -9.57 -6.61
N GLY A 37 -3.41 -8.78 -7.54
CA GLY A 37 -4.05 -8.50 -8.81
C GLY A 37 -4.80 -7.17 -8.84
N ASP A 38 -5.06 -6.58 -7.69
CA ASP A 38 -5.74 -5.29 -7.64
C ASP A 38 -4.85 -4.19 -8.19
N THR A 39 -5.49 -3.22 -8.85
CA THR A 39 -4.79 -2.00 -9.28
C THR A 39 -4.83 -1.01 -8.13
N VAL A 40 -3.65 -0.54 -7.74
CA VAL A 40 -3.53 0.46 -6.68
C VAL A 40 -2.91 1.73 -7.24
N ARG A 41 -3.17 2.85 -6.59
CA ARG A 41 -2.61 4.15 -6.95
C ARG A 41 -1.87 4.70 -5.74
N ILE A 42 -0.68 5.23 -5.98
CA ILE A 42 0.10 5.88 -4.93
C ILE A 42 0.28 7.33 -5.31
N ARG A 43 -0.08 8.22 -4.41
CA ARG A 43 0.02 9.66 -4.64
C ARG A 43 0.77 10.30 -3.50
N SER A 44 1.55 11.32 -3.83
CA SER A 44 2.22 12.11 -2.79
C SER A 44 1.18 12.93 -2.03
N ALA A 45 1.42 13.09 -0.75
CA ALA A 45 0.58 13.88 0.14
C ALA A 45 1.45 14.97 0.79
N ALA A 46 0.87 15.69 1.72
CA ALA A 46 1.58 16.78 2.39
C ALA A 46 2.81 16.26 3.15
N LEU A 47 3.83 17.09 3.25
CA LEU A 47 5.02 16.85 4.07
C LEU A 47 5.80 15.59 3.69
N GLY A 48 5.82 15.27 2.41
CA GLY A 48 6.61 14.15 1.91
C GLY A 48 6.03 12.78 2.19
N SER A 49 4.79 12.71 2.63
CA SER A 49 4.12 11.44 2.83
C SER A 49 3.46 10.94 1.54
N TYR A 50 3.03 9.67 1.56
CA TYR A 50 2.37 9.06 0.41
C TYR A 50 1.11 8.34 0.87
N MET A 51 0.12 8.29 -0.03
CA MET A 51 -1.14 7.59 0.21
C MET A 51 -1.34 6.54 -0.87
N MET A 52 -1.74 5.35 -0.46
CA MET A 52 -2.09 4.27 -1.38
C MET A 52 -3.61 4.14 -1.42
N PHE A 53 -4.16 4.13 -2.63
CA PHE A 53 -5.59 4.03 -2.86
C PHE A 53 -5.94 2.67 -3.43
N ALA A 54 -6.84 1.97 -2.76
CA ALA A 54 -7.36 0.68 -3.22
C ALA A 54 -8.49 0.89 -4.23
N PRO A 55 -8.86 -0.15 -4.98
CA PRO A 55 -10.01 -0.06 -5.90
C PRO A 55 -11.30 0.32 -5.21
N SER A 56 -11.45 0.00 -3.93
CA SER A 56 -12.63 0.36 -3.14
C SER A 56 -12.66 1.84 -2.76
N LYS A 57 -11.68 2.62 -3.20
CA LYS A 57 -11.50 4.04 -2.88
C LYS A 57 -11.06 4.29 -1.45
N ARG A 58 -10.76 3.26 -0.70
CA ARG A 58 -10.14 3.42 0.61
C ARG A 58 -8.66 3.74 0.44
N ALA A 59 -8.12 4.50 1.38
CA ALA A 59 -6.74 4.94 1.32
C ALA A 59 -6.05 4.71 2.65
N THR A 60 -4.75 4.44 2.58
CA THR A 60 -3.93 4.33 3.77
C THR A 60 -2.59 5.01 3.51
N ARG A 61 -1.98 5.50 4.57
CA ARG A 61 -0.67 6.13 4.47
C ARG A 61 0.41 5.06 4.38
N VAL A 62 1.33 5.24 3.45
CA VAL A 62 2.38 4.23 3.20
C VAL A 62 3.74 4.90 3.13
N THR A 63 4.77 4.09 3.35
CA THR A 63 6.16 4.48 3.19
C THR A 63 6.83 3.49 2.25
N ARG A 64 7.61 4.01 1.32
CA ARG A 64 8.36 3.16 0.41
C ARG A 64 9.58 2.60 1.11
N ILE A 65 9.77 1.28 1.03
CA ILE A 65 10.93 0.63 1.62
C ILE A 65 11.84 0.01 0.54
N ARG A 66 11.37 -0.01 -0.70
CA ARG A 66 12.21 -0.47 -1.80
C ARG A 66 11.75 0.08 -3.13
#